data_e60f6706a13b0d9c2d3ca4210eaa103b
#
_entry.id   e60f6706a13b0d9c2d3ca4210eaa103b
#
_cell.length_a   1.000
_cell.length_b   1.000
_cell.length_c   1.000
_cell.angle_alpha   90.00
_cell.angle_beta   90.00
_cell.angle_gamma   90.00
#
_symmetry.space_group_name_H-M   'P 1'
#
loop_
_entity.id
_entity.type
_entity.pdbx_description
1 polymer ?
#
loop_
_entity_poly.entity_id
_entity_poly.type
_entity_poly.pdbx_seq_one_letter_code
_entity_poly.pdbx_strand_id
1 'polypeptide(L)'
;MQSDKFSNDLLMKNILDFFTEKNLNFDQLDAIFVNQGPGNFSGLRTSLAIAKGISISKNLSLYGYNTFLWSCVEFLNKENTICSIIKLKEKYFIKKFDKNLKNISKVHEITEEDIIRHYSKELKVIPASLKKNFDHKILKLSNLCIVKLDHNMLESLQLKGLLNKDLIKPLYLS
;
A
#
# COMPACT_ATOMS: atom_id res chain seq x y z
N MET A 1 28.70 0.46 2.63
CA MET A 1 27.58 1.31 3.09
C MET A 1 27.52 2.58 2.25
N GLN A 2 26.99 2.50 1.01
CA GLN A 2 26.98 3.66 0.08
C GLN A 2 25.74 3.68 -0.83
N SER A 3 24.64 3.01 -0.49
CA SER A 3 23.51 2.85 -1.44
C SER A 3 22.23 3.62 -1.13
N ASP A 4 22.05 4.21 0.05
CA ASP A 4 20.71 4.71 0.42
C ASP A 4 20.50 6.22 0.26
N LYS A 5 21.57 6.99 0.00
CA LYS A 5 21.46 8.45 -0.16
C LYS A 5 20.93 8.90 -1.54
N PHE A 6 21.02 8.05 -2.57
CA PHE A 6 20.73 8.45 -3.95
C PHE A 6 19.33 8.13 -4.45
N SER A 7 18.53 7.31 -3.77
CA SER A 7 17.26 6.86 -4.33
C SER A 7 16.14 7.91 -4.33
N ASN A 8 16.13 8.80 -3.35
CA ASN A 8 15.07 9.80 -3.22
C ASN A 8 15.24 10.98 -4.18
N ASP A 9 16.48 11.41 -4.44
CA ASP A 9 16.80 12.52 -5.35
C ASP A 9 16.55 12.13 -6.82
N LEU A 10 16.56 10.82 -7.11
CA LEU A 10 16.36 10.29 -8.45
C LEU A 10 14.88 10.08 -8.82
N LEU A 11 13.94 10.13 -7.85
CA LEU A 11 12.55 9.77 -8.14
C LEU A 11 11.93 10.69 -9.21
N MET A 12 12.10 12.01 -9.08
CA MET A 12 11.57 12.93 -10.07
C MET A 12 12.24 12.72 -11.44
N LYS A 13 13.55 12.50 -11.46
CA LYS A 13 14.26 12.18 -12.69
C LYS A 13 13.70 10.92 -13.35
N ASN A 14 13.53 9.85 -12.59
CA ASN A 14 12.98 8.58 -13.10
C ASN A 14 11.54 8.75 -13.66
N ILE A 15 10.74 9.62 -13.04
CA ILE A 15 9.41 9.96 -13.57
C ILE A 15 9.55 10.65 -14.93
N LEU A 16 10.41 11.65 -15.05
CA LEU A 16 10.63 12.36 -16.31
C LEU A 16 11.20 11.46 -17.41
N ASP A 17 12.18 10.61 -17.06
CA ASP A 17 12.76 9.63 -17.98
C ASP A 17 11.69 8.65 -18.49
N PHE A 18 10.82 8.16 -17.59
CA PHE A 18 9.68 7.31 -17.96
C PHE A 18 8.70 8.01 -18.91
N PHE A 19 8.36 9.27 -18.64
CA PHE A 19 7.49 10.06 -19.52
C PHE A 19 8.10 10.24 -20.91
N THR A 20 9.41 10.53 -20.98
CA THR A 20 10.15 10.64 -22.24
C THR A 20 10.17 9.31 -22.99
N GLU A 21 10.50 8.22 -22.31
CA GLU A 21 10.55 6.87 -22.91
C GLU A 21 9.19 6.44 -23.48
N LYS A 22 8.10 6.76 -22.79
CA LYS A 22 6.74 6.41 -23.22
C LYS A 22 6.08 7.44 -24.13
N ASN A 23 6.80 8.52 -24.47
CA ASN A 23 6.25 9.66 -25.25
C ASN A 23 4.97 10.21 -24.63
N LEU A 24 4.96 10.36 -23.31
CA LEU A 24 3.87 10.91 -22.52
C LEU A 24 4.21 12.31 -22.00
N ASN A 25 3.19 13.08 -21.66
CA ASN A 25 3.31 14.34 -20.93
C ASN A 25 2.31 14.42 -19.79
N PHE A 26 2.54 15.36 -18.86
CA PHE A 26 1.67 15.51 -17.68
C PHE A 26 0.24 15.94 -18.02
N ASP A 27 -0.01 16.55 -19.18
CA ASP A 27 -1.33 17.02 -19.59
C ASP A 27 -2.23 15.87 -20.08
N GLN A 28 -1.67 14.67 -20.24
CA GLN A 28 -2.38 13.43 -20.58
C GLN A 28 -2.82 12.64 -19.34
N LEU A 29 -2.51 13.13 -18.14
CA LEU A 29 -2.89 12.47 -16.90
C LEU A 29 -4.27 12.95 -16.44
N ASP A 30 -5.12 12.01 -16.01
CA ASP A 30 -6.41 12.29 -15.37
C ASP A 30 -6.30 12.38 -13.85
N ALA A 31 -5.41 11.59 -13.25
CA ALA A 31 -5.25 11.52 -11.81
C ALA A 31 -3.87 10.97 -11.41
N ILE A 32 -3.53 11.19 -10.15
CA ILE A 32 -2.32 10.66 -9.52
C ILE A 32 -2.74 9.77 -8.34
N PHE A 33 -2.19 8.55 -8.30
CA PHE A 33 -2.36 7.63 -7.18
C PHE A 33 -1.03 7.50 -6.44
N VAL A 34 -1.02 7.78 -5.14
CA VAL A 34 0.20 7.72 -4.34
C VAL A 34 0.05 6.79 -3.15
N ASN A 35 1.05 5.91 -2.96
CA ASN A 35 1.07 5.01 -1.81
C ASN A 35 1.48 5.79 -0.55
N GLN A 36 0.61 5.80 0.46
CA GLN A 36 0.84 6.41 1.76
C GLN A 36 1.69 5.51 2.69
N GLY A 37 2.03 4.32 2.27
CA GLY A 37 2.79 3.34 3.04
C GLY A 37 1.97 2.12 3.49
N PRO A 38 2.54 1.36 4.44
CA PRO A 38 3.80 1.62 5.14
C PRO A 38 5.03 1.45 4.25
N GLY A 39 6.12 2.11 4.63
CA GLY A 39 7.39 2.08 3.89
C GLY A 39 8.50 2.89 4.56
N ASN A 40 9.59 3.09 3.84
CA ASN A 40 10.70 3.91 4.31
C ASN A 40 10.25 5.36 4.51
N PHE A 41 10.60 5.96 5.64
CA PHE A 41 10.19 7.29 6.06
C PHE A 41 10.53 8.38 5.02
N SER A 42 11.79 8.41 4.56
CA SER A 42 12.27 9.37 3.57
C SER A 42 11.57 9.17 2.22
N GLY A 43 11.48 7.91 1.74
CA GLY A 43 10.84 7.58 0.48
C GLY A 43 9.35 7.96 0.44
N LEU A 44 8.61 7.71 1.54
CA LEU A 44 7.20 8.10 1.64
C LEU A 44 7.02 9.62 1.57
N ARG A 45 7.86 10.38 2.25
CA ARG A 45 7.80 11.85 2.21
C ARG A 45 8.12 12.39 0.82
N THR A 46 9.17 11.88 0.18
CA THR A 46 9.58 12.29 -1.16
C THR A 46 8.47 11.99 -2.19
N SER A 47 7.94 10.77 -2.20
CA SER A 47 6.89 10.40 -3.15
C SER A 47 5.61 11.22 -2.97
N LEU A 48 5.20 11.45 -1.72
CA LEU A 48 4.05 12.30 -1.41
C LEU A 48 4.25 13.76 -1.78
N ALA A 49 5.46 14.31 -1.55
CA ALA A 49 5.78 15.69 -1.92
C ALA A 49 5.76 15.88 -3.44
N ILE A 50 6.37 14.96 -4.19
CA ILE A 50 6.38 14.98 -5.66
C ILE A 50 4.95 14.84 -6.20
N ALA A 51 4.18 13.86 -5.72
CA ALA A 51 2.80 13.66 -6.15
C ALA A 51 1.92 14.90 -5.91
N LYS A 52 2.06 15.54 -4.74
CA LYS A 52 1.36 16.79 -4.43
C LYS A 52 1.82 17.95 -5.31
N GLY A 53 3.14 18.08 -5.54
CA GLY A 53 3.68 19.12 -6.41
C GLY A 53 3.14 19.01 -7.84
N ILE A 54 3.13 17.83 -8.43
CA ILE A 54 2.56 17.58 -9.76
C ILE A 54 1.04 17.83 -9.76
N SER A 55 0.32 17.34 -8.76
CA SER A 55 -1.13 17.55 -8.62
C SER A 55 -1.49 19.02 -8.61
N ILE A 56 -0.81 19.84 -7.81
CA ILE A 56 -1.04 21.28 -7.72
C ILE A 56 -0.68 21.98 -9.04
N SER A 57 0.50 21.68 -9.59
CA SER A 57 1.00 22.37 -10.80
C SER A 57 0.16 22.08 -12.06
N LYS A 58 -0.47 20.90 -12.12
CA LYS A 58 -1.24 20.43 -13.26
C LYS A 58 -2.75 20.35 -12.98
N ASN A 59 -3.19 20.79 -11.82
CA ASN A 59 -4.59 20.73 -11.36
C ASN A 59 -5.21 19.33 -11.49
N LEU A 60 -4.43 18.30 -11.13
CA LEU A 60 -4.82 16.89 -11.20
C LEU A 60 -5.40 16.41 -9.87
N SER A 61 -6.39 15.52 -9.94
CA SER A 61 -6.88 14.81 -8.77
C SER A 61 -5.78 13.93 -8.17
N LEU A 62 -5.58 14.00 -6.84
CA LEU A 62 -4.62 13.18 -6.12
C LEU A 62 -5.35 12.23 -5.18
N TYR A 63 -5.07 10.94 -5.29
CA TYR A 63 -5.64 9.88 -4.47
C TYR A 63 -4.56 9.16 -3.68
N GLY A 64 -4.78 9.04 -2.37
CA GLY A 64 -3.90 8.31 -1.48
C GLY A 64 -4.44 6.92 -1.17
N TYR A 65 -3.61 5.91 -1.26
CA TYR A 65 -3.91 4.55 -0.82
C TYR A 65 -2.81 4.02 0.11
N ASN A 66 -3.08 2.92 0.80
CA ASN A 66 -2.06 2.24 1.58
C ASN A 66 -1.97 0.77 1.21
N THR A 67 -0.82 0.17 1.47
CA THR A 67 -0.54 -1.21 1.08
C THR A 67 -1.48 -2.22 1.74
N PHE A 68 -1.98 -1.94 2.95
CA PHE A 68 -2.96 -2.80 3.61
C PHE A 68 -4.27 -2.88 2.80
N LEU A 69 -4.82 -1.74 2.41
CA LEU A 69 -6.04 -1.67 1.61
C LEU A 69 -5.82 -2.30 0.22
N TRP A 70 -4.72 -1.93 -0.43
CA TRP A 70 -4.40 -2.40 -1.78
C TRP A 70 -4.27 -3.93 -1.84
N SER A 71 -3.67 -4.56 -0.82
CA SER A 71 -3.56 -6.01 -0.77
C SER A 71 -4.89 -6.75 -0.62
N CYS A 72 -5.93 -6.07 -0.14
CA CYS A 72 -7.24 -6.67 0.10
C CYS A 72 -8.22 -6.52 -1.08
N VAL A 73 -7.89 -5.75 -2.12
CA VAL A 73 -8.84 -5.37 -3.17
C VAL A 73 -9.46 -6.56 -3.91
N GLU A 74 -8.72 -7.64 -4.12
CA GLU A 74 -9.19 -8.86 -4.79
C GLU A 74 -10.31 -9.57 -4.01
N PHE A 75 -10.43 -9.30 -2.71
CA PHE A 75 -11.40 -9.93 -1.82
C PHE A 75 -12.63 -9.06 -1.54
N LEU A 76 -12.76 -7.94 -2.23
CA LEU A 76 -13.92 -7.06 -2.14
C LEU A 76 -15.21 -7.85 -2.40
N ASN A 77 -16.16 -7.82 -1.45
CA ASN A 77 -17.42 -8.56 -1.44
C ASN A 77 -17.30 -10.10 -1.43
N LYS A 78 -16.12 -10.66 -1.23
CA LYS A 78 -15.91 -12.12 -1.19
C LYS A 78 -15.82 -12.66 0.22
N GLU A 79 -15.27 -11.89 1.15
CA GLU A 79 -14.97 -12.33 2.51
C GLU A 79 -15.54 -11.35 3.54
N ASN A 80 -16.12 -11.85 4.61
CA ASN A 80 -16.74 -11.00 5.66
C ASN A 80 -15.72 -10.17 6.42
N THR A 81 -14.55 -10.74 6.69
CA THR A 81 -13.44 -10.06 7.36
C THR A 81 -12.12 -10.45 6.73
N ILE A 82 -11.33 -9.45 6.38
CA ILE A 82 -10.02 -9.60 5.75
C ILE A 82 -8.98 -8.95 6.64
N CYS A 83 -7.93 -9.70 6.98
CA CYS A 83 -6.80 -9.26 7.79
C CYS A 83 -5.59 -9.05 6.88
N SER A 84 -5.26 -7.81 6.54
CA SER A 84 -4.01 -7.51 5.86
C SER A 84 -2.87 -7.45 6.87
N ILE A 85 -1.79 -8.19 6.61
CA ILE A 85 -0.63 -8.29 7.48
C ILE A 85 0.61 -7.85 6.73
N ILE A 86 1.42 -7.01 7.35
CA ILE A 86 2.69 -6.53 6.83
C ILE A 86 3.76 -6.74 7.90
N LYS A 87 4.90 -7.34 7.52
CA LYS A 87 6.10 -7.40 8.36
C LYS A 87 7.08 -6.32 7.93
N LEU A 88 7.40 -5.42 8.86
CA LEU A 88 8.43 -4.41 8.69
C LEU A 88 9.50 -4.59 9.77
N LYS A 89 10.75 -4.76 9.35
CA LYS A 89 11.82 -5.19 10.25
C LYS A 89 11.38 -6.48 10.95
N GLU A 90 11.42 -6.51 12.27
CA GLU A 90 11.03 -7.69 13.07
C GLU A 90 9.59 -7.63 13.61
N LYS A 91 8.80 -6.61 13.23
CA LYS A 91 7.44 -6.38 13.75
C LYS A 91 6.37 -6.72 12.72
N TYR A 92 5.30 -7.36 13.17
CA TYR A 92 4.10 -7.58 12.39
C TYR A 92 3.07 -6.51 12.68
N PHE A 93 2.44 -6.00 11.64
CA PHE A 93 1.35 -5.04 11.71
C PHE A 93 0.14 -5.59 10.99
N ILE A 94 -1.02 -5.45 11.61
CA ILE A 94 -2.29 -5.91 11.06
C ILE A 94 -3.28 -4.76 10.90
N LYS A 95 -4.10 -4.86 9.87
CA LYS A 95 -5.28 -4.03 9.68
C LYS A 95 -6.43 -4.88 9.18
N LYS A 96 -7.62 -4.69 9.78
CA LYS A 96 -8.83 -5.44 9.41
C LYS A 96 -9.76 -4.60 8.57
N PHE A 97 -10.38 -5.25 7.61
CA PHE A 97 -11.40 -4.70 6.72
C PHE A 97 -12.64 -5.58 6.71
N ASP A 98 -13.80 -4.96 6.51
CA ASP A 98 -15.04 -5.68 6.21
C ASP A 98 -15.10 -6.10 4.73
N LYS A 99 -16.20 -6.76 4.34
CA LYS A 99 -16.45 -7.19 2.97
C LYS A 99 -16.44 -6.04 1.93
N ASN A 100 -16.72 -4.82 2.36
CA ASN A 100 -16.71 -3.62 1.51
C ASN A 100 -15.37 -2.87 1.57
N LEU A 101 -14.35 -3.46 2.19
CA LEU A 101 -13.03 -2.87 2.46
C LEU A 101 -13.07 -1.59 3.32
N LYS A 102 -14.12 -1.42 4.12
CA LYS A 102 -14.14 -0.40 5.16
C LYS A 102 -13.31 -0.86 6.35
N ASN A 103 -12.63 0.09 7.00
CA ASN A 103 -11.78 -0.21 8.14
C ASN A 103 -12.60 -0.73 9.35
N ILE A 104 -12.33 -1.94 9.82
CA ILE A 104 -12.84 -2.47 11.10
C ILE A 104 -11.90 -2.11 12.24
N SER A 105 -10.59 -2.06 12.00
CA SER A 105 -9.59 -1.70 13.00
C SER A 105 -8.62 -0.62 12.51
N LYS A 106 -8.00 0.08 13.47
CA LYS A 106 -6.76 0.82 13.19
C LYS A 106 -5.63 -0.17 12.97
N VAL A 107 -4.56 0.26 12.29
CA VAL A 107 -3.32 -0.51 12.23
C VAL A 107 -2.74 -0.62 13.64
N HIS A 108 -2.33 -1.82 14.03
CA HIS A 108 -1.66 -2.07 15.29
C HIS A 108 -0.61 -3.17 15.13
N GLU A 109 0.37 -3.16 16.03
CA GLU A 109 1.40 -4.20 16.13
C GLU A 109 0.81 -5.46 16.74
N ILE A 110 1.23 -6.63 16.24
CA ILE A 110 0.84 -7.95 16.75
C ILE A 110 2.04 -8.87 16.76
N THR A 111 1.97 -9.93 17.57
CA THR A 111 2.98 -10.97 17.62
C THR A 111 2.69 -12.09 16.60
N GLU A 112 3.69 -12.92 16.32
CA GLU A 112 3.51 -14.15 15.53
C GLU A 112 2.49 -15.09 16.19
N GLU A 113 2.55 -15.20 17.52
CA GLU A 113 1.62 -16.03 18.28
C GLU A 113 0.17 -15.55 18.15
N ASP A 114 -0.05 -14.23 18.17
CA ASP A 114 -1.38 -13.65 17.96
C ASP A 114 -1.92 -13.99 16.56
N ILE A 115 -1.08 -13.90 15.52
CA ILE A 115 -1.48 -14.25 14.16
C ILE A 115 -1.97 -15.70 14.09
N ILE A 116 -1.26 -16.62 14.75
CA ILE A 116 -1.57 -18.05 14.73
C ILE A 116 -2.82 -18.36 15.56
N ARG A 117 -2.94 -17.80 16.77
CA ARG A 117 -3.97 -18.15 17.74
C ARG A 117 -5.29 -17.39 17.53
N HIS A 118 -5.22 -16.07 17.40
CA HIS A 118 -6.40 -15.21 17.43
C HIS A 118 -7.02 -14.95 16.05
N TYR A 119 -6.23 -15.12 14.97
CA TYR A 119 -6.69 -14.87 13.60
C TYR A 119 -6.80 -16.15 12.76
N SER A 120 -6.98 -17.30 13.41
CA SER A 120 -7.00 -18.61 12.73
C SER A 120 -8.14 -18.76 11.72
N LYS A 121 -9.29 -18.12 11.96
CA LYS A 121 -10.51 -18.26 11.14
C LYS A 121 -10.62 -17.21 10.03
N GLU A 122 -10.03 -16.02 10.21
CA GLU A 122 -10.12 -14.95 9.24
C GLU A 122 -9.17 -15.17 8.06
N LEU A 123 -9.57 -14.68 6.89
CA LEU A 123 -8.67 -14.58 5.74
C LEU A 123 -7.53 -13.63 6.06
N LYS A 124 -6.32 -14.12 5.97
CA LYS A 124 -5.08 -13.34 6.09
C LYS A 124 -4.51 -13.07 4.71
N VAL A 125 -4.10 -11.83 4.46
CA VAL A 125 -3.56 -11.41 3.19
C VAL A 125 -2.20 -10.75 3.41
N ILE A 126 -1.20 -11.18 2.65
CA ILE A 126 0.12 -10.55 2.61
C ILE A 126 0.53 -10.20 1.18
N PRO A 127 1.16 -9.04 0.95
CA PRO A 127 1.71 -8.70 -0.37
C PRO A 127 2.84 -9.65 -0.77
N ALA A 128 2.83 -10.14 -1.99
CA ALA A 128 3.85 -11.07 -2.52
C ALA A 128 5.28 -10.46 -2.45
N SER A 129 5.40 -9.15 -2.62
CA SER A 129 6.68 -8.42 -2.51
C SER A 129 7.30 -8.50 -1.11
N LEU A 130 6.47 -8.72 -0.08
CA LEU A 130 6.91 -8.82 1.31
C LEU A 130 7.01 -10.27 1.81
N LYS A 131 6.64 -11.27 1.01
CA LYS A 131 6.65 -12.69 1.39
C LYS A 131 7.96 -13.14 2.05
N LYS A 132 9.09 -12.71 1.50
CA LYS A 132 10.42 -13.08 2.00
C LYS A 132 10.72 -12.62 3.43
N ASN A 133 9.96 -11.66 3.94
CA ASN A 133 10.14 -11.12 5.28
C ASN A 133 9.39 -11.94 6.35
N PHE A 134 8.48 -12.83 5.93
CA PHE A 134 7.63 -13.60 6.83
C PHE A 134 8.24 -14.93 7.21
N ASP A 135 8.00 -15.34 8.45
CA ASP A 135 8.45 -16.63 8.96
C ASP A 135 7.66 -17.77 8.32
N HIS A 136 8.34 -18.91 8.15
CA HIS A 136 7.77 -20.08 7.50
C HIS A 136 6.50 -20.62 8.19
N LYS A 137 6.37 -20.45 9.52
CA LYS A 137 5.17 -20.83 10.28
C LYS A 137 3.95 -20.03 9.84
N ILE A 138 4.10 -18.70 9.64
CA ILE A 138 3.03 -17.84 9.14
C ILE A 138 2.66 -18.23 7.71
N LEU A 139 3.66 -18.48 6.85
CA LEU A 139 3.44 -18.83 5.45
C LEU A 139 2.70 -20.17 5.24
N LYS A 140 2.62 -21.02 6.26
CA LYS A 140 1.90 -22.30 6.24
C LYS A 140 0.46 -22.22 6.76
N LEU A 141 -0.02 -21.07 7.19
CA LEU A 141 -1.38 -20.94 7.70
C LEU A 141 -2.40 -21.22 6.59
N SER A 142 -3.43 -22.00 6.91
CA SER A 142 -4.45 -22.46 5.94
C SER A 142 -5.23 -21.32 5.28
N ASN A 143 -5.52 -20.25 6.02
CA ASN A 143 -6.29 -19.11 5.53
C ASN A 143 -5.39 -17.91 5.18
N LEU A 144 -4.21 -18.17 4.59
CA LEU A 144 -3.29 -17.14 4.15
C LEU A 144 -3.25 -17.08 2.62
N CYS A 145 -3.51 -15.89 2.09
CA CYS A 145 -3.34 -15.58 0.68
C CYS A 145 -2.15 -14.64 0.47
N ILE A 146 -1.31 -15.00 -0.51
CA ILE A 146 -0.20 -14.16 -0.96
C ILE A 146 -0.64 -13.49 -2.25
N VAL A 147 -0.79 -12.17 -2.22
CA VAL A 147 -1.36 -11.40 -3.33
C VAL A 147 -0.30 -10.61 -4.07
N LYS A 148 -0.38 -10.61 -5.40
CA LYS A 148 0.36 -9.68 -6.24
C LYS A 148 -0.41 -8.37 -6.30
N LEU A 149 0.26 -7.27 -5.94
CA LEU A 149 -0.36 -5.95 -6.01
C LEU A 149 -0.53 -5.51 -7.46
N ASP A 150 -1.76 -5.24 -7.86
CA ASP A 150 -2.11 -4.81 -9.22
C ASP A 150 -2.57 -3.34 -9.21
N HIS A 151 -1.88 -2.50 -9.96
CA HIS A 151 -2.19 -1.06 -10.07
C HIS A 151 -3.55 -0.81 -10.74
N ASN A 152 -3.99 -1.69 -11.65
CA ASN A 152 -5.30 -1.57 -12.31
C ASN A 152 -6.47 -1.63 -11.32
N MET A 153 -6.24 -2.24 -10.14
CA MET A 153 -7.25 -2.30 -9.08
C MET A 153 -7.41 -0.99 -8.31
N LEU A 154 -6.50 -0.03 -8.45
CA LEU A 154 -6.60 1.28 -7.77
C LEU A 154 -7.76 2.10 -8.27
N GLU A 155 -8.06 2.04 -9.55
CA GLU A 155 -9.23 2.69 -10.15
C GLU A 155 -10.54 2.16 -9.53
N SER A 156 -10.65 0.84 -9.36
CA SER A 156 -11.81 0.23 -8.69
C SER A 156 -12.00 0.74 -7.25
N LEU A 157 -10.90 0.95 -6.51
CA LEU A 157 -10.95 1.54 -5.18
C LEU A 157 -11.38 3.01 -5.21
N GLN A 158 -10.92 3.76 -6.20
CA GLN A 158 -11.31 5.15 -6.42
C GLN A 158 -12.81 5.26 -6.70
N LEU A 159 -13.33 4.51 -7.66
CA LEU A 159 -14.74 4.50 -8.04
C LEU A 159 -15.68 4.15 -6.87
N LYS A 160 -15.19 3.35 -5.92
CA LYS A 160 -15.92 3.00 -4.69
C LYS A 160 -15.73 3.99 -3.55
N GLY A 161 -14.99 5.08 -3.74
CA GLY A 161 -14.72 6.09 -2.71
C GLY A 161 -13.86 5.58 -1.54
N LEU A 162 -13.04 4.55 -1.76
CA LEU A 162 -12.20 3.94 -0.72
C LEU A 162 -10.82 4.57 -0.58
N LEU A 163 -10.45 5.48 -1.50
CA LEU A 163 -9.16 6.17 -1.47
C LEU A 163 -9.26 7.51 -0.74
N ASN A 164 -8.17 7.91 -0.10
CA ASN A 164 -8.08 9.22 0.53
C ASN A 164 -7.92 10.31 -0.54
N LYS A 165 -8.72 11.37 -0.47
CA LYS A 165 -8.65 12.51 -1.39
C LYS A 165 -8.20 13.80 -0.69
N ASP A 166 -8.75 14.10 0.48
CA ASP A 166 -8.55 15.39 1.14
C ASP A 166 -7.28 15.44 2.01
N LEU A 167 -7.00 14.38 2.75
CA LEU A 167 -5.90 14.33 3.71
C LEU A 167 -4.93 13.19 3.41
N ILE A 168 -4.05 13.42 2.44
CA ILE A 168 -3.05 12.43 2.05
C ILE A 168 -1.80 12.64 2.92
N LYS A 169 -1.60 11.76 3.90
CA LYS A 169 -0.49 11.75 4.85
C LYS A 169 0.26 10.42 4.81
N PRO A 170 1.57 10.39 5.14
CA PRO A 170 2.29 9.15 5.30
C PRO A 170 1.70 8.29 6.42
N LEU A 171 1.61 6.98 6.19
CA LEU A 171 1.27 5.99 7.21
C LEU A 171 2.56 5.47 7.85
N TYR A 172 2.90 6.03 9.00
CA TYR A 172 4.04 5.58 9.78
C TYR A 172 3.60 4.45 10.72
N LEU A 173 4.45 3.43 10.80
CA LEU A 173 4.35 2.33 11.76
C LEU A 173 5.53 2.45 12.72
N SER A 174 5.27 2.54 13.98
CA SER A 174 6.25 2.67 15.07
C SER A 174 6.23 1.43 15.96
#